data_64ae1e2528dda243636f1f39f36d4ac9
#
_entry.id   64ae1e2528dda243636f1f39f36d4ac9
#
_cell.length_a   1.000
_cell.length_b   1.000
_cell.length_c   1.000
_cell.angle_alpha   90.00
_cell.angle_beta   90.00
_cell.angle_gamma   90.00
#
_symmetry.space_group_name_H-M   'P 1'
#
loop_
_entity.id
_entity.type
_entity.pdbx_description
1 polymer ?
#
loop_
_entity_poly.entity_id
_entity_poly.type
_entity_poly.pdbx_seq_one_letter_code
_entity_poly.pdbx_strand_id
1 'polypeptide(L)'
;MTTVPLICIDRHRLTIDGEGVTTLVAFHGCPLHCKYCLNPQCLEAEDVWKETDAELLLKDVEMDNLYFLATGGGICFGGGEPLLRSSFIKEFCGQCPEGWQFTMETSLNVPRRHLEEVAPVIHSFIIDIKDMNPAIYQAYTGKSNQQVIDNLVWLSTHAKHKDKIIIRLPLIPQFNTPEDREHSKQALKQMGFERFDDFEYICRHEY
;
A
#
# COMPACT_ATOMS: atom_id res chain seq x y z
N MET A 1 -1.63 16.32 -19.03
CA MET A 1 -0.97 15.30 -18.17
C MET A 1 -1.40 15.55 -16.74
N THR A 2 -1.76 14.51 -16.02
CA THR A 2 -2.17 14.62 -14.60
C THR A 2 -0.93 14.59 -13.74
N THR A 3 -0.69 15.60 -12.93
CA THR A 3 0.39 15.60 -11.93
C THR A 3 -0.10 15.05 -10.60
N VAL A 4 0.81 14.44 -9.84
CA VAL A 4 0.56 13.90 -8.51
C VAL A 4 1.66 14.30 -7.54
N PRO A 5 1.33 14.60 -6.27
CA PRO A 5 2.31 14.93 -5.25
C PRO A 5 2.94 13.67 -4.65
N LEU A 6 4.26 13.70 -4.50
CA LEU A 6 5.06 12.68 -3.85
C LEU A 6 5.64 13.20 -2.53
N ILE A 7 5.87 12.30 -1.58
CA ILE A 7 6.66 12.56 -0.37
C ILE A 7 8.11 12.11 -0.52
N CYS A 8 8.37 11.05 -1.28
CA CYS A 8 9.73 10.63 -1.65
C CYS A 8 9.72 9.56 -2.76
N ILE A 9 10.92 9.28 -3.29
CA ILE A 9 11.26 8.06 -4.01
C ILE A 9 12.40 7.40 -3.24
N ASP A 10 12.19 6.16 -2.77
CA ASP A 10 13.18 5.39 -2.01
C ASP A 10 13.60 4.15 -2.80
N ARG A 11 14.88 4.09 -3.17
CA ARG A 11 15.41 3.15 -4.15
C ARG A 11 16.09 1.95 -3.53
N HIS A 12 16.21 0.89 -4.32
CA HIS A 12 16.99 -0.32 -4.00
C HIS A 12 16.54 -0.99 -2.69
N ARG A 13 15.24 -1.03 -2.46
CA ARG A 13 14.65 -1.73 -1.33
C ARG A 13 14.69 -3.23 -1.58
N LEU A 14 15.07 -3.99 -0.58
CA LEU A 14 15.26 -5.44 -0.69
C LEU A 14 14.20 -6.18 0.15
N THR A 15 13.39 -7.00 -0.49
CA THR A 15 12.46 -7.96 0.14
C THR A 15 11.40 -7.38 1.08
N ILE A 16 11.26 -6.05 1.15
CA ILE A 16 10.30 -5.36 2.06
C ILE A 16 8.97 -5.11 1.34
N ASP A 17 9.05 -4.69 0.06
CA ASP A 17 7.92 -4.16 -0.69
C ASP A 17 7.59 -5.01 -1.93
N GLY A 18 7.89 -6.30 -1.91
CA GLY A 18 7.68 -7.21 -3.03
C GLY A 18 8.87 -8.12 -3.32
N GLU A 19 8.87 -8.76 -4.48
CA GLU A 19 9.94 -9.63 -4.94
C GLU A 19 11.09 -8.82 -5.56
N GLY A 20 12.33 -9.29 -5.41
CA GLY A 20 13.51 -8.67 -6.01
C GLY A 20 13.88 -7.31 -5.39
N VAL A 21 14.56 -6.50 -6.21
CA VAL A 21 14.89 -5.10 -5.86
C VAL A 21 13.73 -4.21 -6.29
N THR A 22 13.22 -3.40 -5.36
CA THR A 22 12.11 -2.48 -5.62
C THR A 22 12.53 -1.02 -5.40
N THR A 23 11.81 -0.12 -6.06
CA THR A 23 11.84 1.32 -5.80
C THR A 23 10.47 1.74 -5.30
N LEU A 24 10.39 2.27 -4.08
CA LEU A 24 9.18 2.82 -3.51
C LEU A 24 8.91 4.21 -4.11
N VAL A 25 7.74 4.36 -4.70
CA VAL A 25 7.16 5.67 -5.07
C VAL A 25 6.12 6.01 -4.03
N ALA A 26 6.44 6.94 -3.14
CA ALA A 26 5.62 7.29 -1.99
C ALA A 26 4.77 8.52 -2.29
N PHE A 27 3.45 8.33 -2.38
CA PHE A 27 2.48 9.40 -2.68
C PHE A 27 2.10 10.19 -1.44
N HIS A 28 1.84 11.48 -1.66
CA HIS A 28 1.23 12.35 -0.69
C HIS A 28 -0.31 12.20 -0.71
N GLY A 29 -0.92 12.30 0.48
CA GLY A 29 -2.35 12.19 0.69
C GLY A 29 -2.78 10.80 1.21
N CYS A 30 -3.56 10.80 2.30
CA CYS A 30 -4.13 9.59 2.89
C CYS A 30 -5.52 9.91 3.47
N PRO A 31 -6.52 9.03 3.34
CA PRO A 31 -7.83 9.24 3.96
C PRO A 31 -7.82 8.94 5.46
N LEU A 32 -6.78 8.27 5.98
CA LEU A 32 -6.65 7.85 7.36
C LEU A 32 -5.80 8.83 8.17
N HIS A 33 -6.03 8.86 9.50
CA HIS A 33 -5.26 9.61 10.48
C HIS A 33 -4.75 8.66 11.58
N CYS A 34 -3.97 7.66 11.14
CA CYS A 34 -3.43 6.63 12.03
C CYS A 34 -2.57 7.25 13.13
N LYS A 35 -2.79 6.85 14.38
CA LYS A 35 -2.10 7.42 15.55
C LYS A 35 -0.59 7.22 15.55
N TYR A 36 -0.12 6.12 14.95
CA TYR A 36 1.31 5.81 14.79
C TYR A 36 1.67 5.75 13.30
N CYS A 37 1.28 6.79 12.53
CA CYS A 37 1.61 6.86 11.11
C CYS A 37 3.12 6.95 10.91
N LEU A 38 3.69 6.10 10.04
CA LEU A 38 5.12 6.15 9.69
C LEU A 38 5.44 7.29 8.72
N ASN A 39 4.41 7.79 8.02
CA ASN A 39 4.53 8.87 7.03
C ASN A 39 3.57 10.02 7.36
N PRO A 40 3.65 10.66 8.54
CA PRO A 40 2.71 11.74 8.92
C PRO A 40 2.76 12.91 7.95
N GLN A 41 3.90 13.15 7.32
CA GLN A 41 4.10 14.17 6.27
C GLN A 41 3.16 13.99 5.06
N CYS A 42 2.56 12.81 4.86
CA CYS A 42 1.61 12.64 3.76
C CYS A 42 0.28 13.38 3.97
N LEU A 43 0.04 13.94 5.15
CA LEU A 43 -1.18 14.66 5.51
C LEU A 43 -0.99 16.18 5.51
N GLU A 44 0.24 16.67 5.56
CA GLU A 44 0.55 18.10 5.66
C GLU A 44 0.86 18.65 4.26
N ALA A 45 0.10 19.65 3.82
CA ALA A 45 0.19 20.16 2.45
C ALA A 45 1.58 20.73 2.08
N GLU A 46 2.32 21.24 3.04
CA GLU A 46 3.68 21.78 2.91
C GLU A 46 4.75 20.71 2.75
N ASP A 47 4.45 19.46 3.06
CA ASP A 47 5.40 18.33 3.02
C ASP A 47 5.40 17.58 1.67
N VAL A 48 4.83 18.18 0.64
CA VAL A 48 4.97 17.69 -0.73
C VAL A 48 6.41 17.88 -1.19
N TRP A 49 7.13 16.76 -1.37
CA TRP A 49 8.52 16.81 -1.84
C TRP A 49 8.62 17.21 -3.32
N LYS A 50 7.72 16.67 -4.16
CA LYS A 50 7.76 16.87 -5.62
C LYS A 50 6.38 16.64 -6.23
N GLU A 51 6.01 17.49 -7.20
CA GLU A 51 4.94 17.20 -8.15
C GLU A 51 5.51 16.54 -9.39
N THR A 52 4.90 15.46 -9.88
CA THR A 52 5.37 14.71 -11.04
C THR A 52 4.22 14.23 -11.91
N ASP A 53 4.47 14.07 -13.20
CA ASP A 53 3.62 13.33 -14.13
C ASP A 53 4.24 11.96 -14.44
N ALA A 54 3.53 11.13 -15.22
CA ALA A 54 3.96 9.75 -15.50
C ALA A 54 5.27 9.69 -16.29
N GLU A 55 5.50 10.62 -17.24
CA GLU A 55 6.73 10.67 -18.03
C GLU A 55 7.94 11.09 -17.20
N LEU A 56 7.77 12.10 -16.36
CA LEU A 56 8.83 12.57 -15.46
C LEU A 56 9.16 11.50 -14.40
N LEU A 57 8.15 10.84 -13.84
CA LEU A 57 8.38 9.75 -12.90
C LEU A 57 9.15 8.60 -13.57
N LEU A 58 8.79 8.22 -14.80
CA LEU A 58 9.51 7.17 -15.52
C LEU A 58 10.98 7.53 -15.69
N LYS A 59 11.30 8.77 -16.09
CA LYS A 59 12.71 9.27 -16.20
C LYS A 59 13.45 9.20 -14.86
N ASP A 60 12.74 9.45 -13.75
CA ASP A 60 13.36 9.38 -12.42
C ASP A 60 13.74 7.95 -12.00
N VAL A 61 12.96 6.94 -12.42
CA VAL A 61 13.12 5.56 -11.94
C VAL A 61 13.70 4.59 -12.98
N GLU A 62 13.77 4.97 -14.27
CA GLU A 62 14.28 4.10 -15.33
C GLU A 62 15.76 3.69 -15.15
N MET A 63 16.53 4.47 -14.39
CA MET A 63 17.92 4.12 -14.05
C MET A 63 18.00 2.84 -13.20
N ASP A 64 16.91 2.42 -12.55
CA ASP A 64 16.82 1.19 -11.75
C ASP A 64 16.45 -0.04 -12.61
N ASN A 65 16.19 0.15 -13.91
CA ASN A 65 15.73 -0.90 -14.83
C ASN A 65 16.57 -2.18 -14.79
N LEU A 66 17.91 -2.04 -14.76
CA LEU A 66 18.80 -3.19 -14.72
C LEU A 66 18.58 -4.05 -13.46
N TYR A 67 18.37 -3.41 -12.31
CA TYR A 67 18.10 -4.09 -11.05
C TYR A 67 16.74 -4.80 -11.09
N PHE A 68 15.71 -4.15 -11.63
CA PHE A 68 14.38 -4.73 -11.76
C PHE A 68 14.40 -5.98 -12.63
N LEU A 69 14.98 -5.90 -13.82
CA LEU A 69 15.06 -7.04 -14.76
C LEU A 69 15.93 -8.18 -14.21
N ALA A 70 17.04 -7.86 -13.54
CA ALA A 70 17.95 -8.88 -13.01
C ALA A 70 17.37 -9.66 -11.81
N THR A 71 16.44 -9.06 -11.07
CA THR A 71 15.93 -9.63 -9.81
C THR A 71 14.45 -10.00 -9.85
N GLY A 72 13.73 -9.63 -10.92
CA GLY A 72 12.27 -9.76 -10.99
C GLY A 72 11.55 -8.74 -10.10
N GLY A 73 12.19 -7.61 -9.82
CA GLY A 73 11.65 -6.53 -9.01
C GLY A 73 10.91 -5.47 -9.83
N GLY A 74 10.78 -4.25 -9.28
CA GLY A 74 10.09 -3.15 -9.95
C GLY A 74 9.68 -2.03 -9.01
N ILE A 75 8.49 -1.49 -9.23
CA ILE A 75 7.97 -0.35 -8.47
C ILE A 75 7.01 -0.81 -7.38
N CYS A 76 7.21 -0.32 -6.16
CA CYS A 76 6.22 -0.35 -5.10
C CYS A 76 5.54 1.02 -4.97
N PHE A 77 4.24 1.07 -5.06
CA PHE A 77 3.43 2.26 -4.81
C PHE A 77 2.96 2.26 -3.36
N GLY A 78 3.30 3.31 -2.61
CA GLY A 78 2.99 3.41 -1.18
C GLY A 78 3.02 4.86 -0.68
N GLY A 79 3.43 5.06 0.58
CA GLY A 79 3.52 6.37 1.23
C GLY A 79 2.28 6.71 2.05
N GLY A 80 1.41 7.59 1.54
CA GLY A 80 0.07 7.81 2.07
C GLY A 80 -0.88 6.70 1.63
N GLU A 81 -1.88 7.01 0.77
CA GLU A 81 -2.73 6.00 0.17
C GLU A 81 -2.63 6.08 -1.36
N PRO A 82 -1.85 5.19 -2.00
CA PRO A 82 -1.59 5.26 -3.44
C PRO A 82 -2.84 5.05 -4.29
N LEU A 83 -3.84 4.32 -3.82
CA LEU A 83 -5.10 4.11 -4.55
C LEU A 83 -5.83 5.42 -4.85
N LEU A 84 -5.60 6.51 -4.10
CA LEU A 84 -6.12 7.83 -4.44
C LEU A 84 -5.58 8.37 -5.79
N ARG A 85 -4.51 7.75 -6.30
CA ARG A 85 -3.84 8.10 -7.57
C ARG A 85 -4.01 7.00 -8.63
N SER A 86 -5.08 6.23 -8.56
CA SER A 86 -5.33 5.06 -9.41
C SER A 86 -5.16 5.32 -10.90
N SER A 87 -5.74 6.39 -11.43
CA SER A 87 -5.65 6.73 -12.86
C SER A 87 -4.22 7.08 -13.28
N PHE A 88 -3.48 7.80 -12.43
CA PHE A 88 -2.06 8.08 -12.66
C PHE A 88 -1.22 6.81 -12.65
N ILE A 89 -1.43 5.92 -11.66
CA ILE A 89 -0.69 4.66 -11.55
C ILE A 89 -0.92 3.78 -12.77
N LYS A 90 -2.17 3.68 -13.23
CA LYS A 90 -2.52 2.93 -14.44
C LYS A 90 -1.83 3.50 -15.68
N GLU A 91 -1.83 4.82 -15.85
CA GLU A 91 -1.13 5.53 -16.93
C GLU A 91 0.38 5.25 -16.89
N PHE A 92 0.99 5.41 -15.72
CA PHE A 92 2.43 5.15 -15.50
C PHE A 92 2.81 3.70 -15.81
N CYS A 93 2.09 2.71 -15.28
CA CYS A 93 2.35 1.30 -15.55
C CYS A 93 2.29 0.98 -17.05
N GLY A 94 1.42 1.64 -17.80
CA GLY A 94 1.29 1.47 -19.25
C GLY A 94 2.47 2.04 -20.06
N GLN A 95 3.30 2.89 -19.46
CA GLN A 95 4.49 3.50 -20.10
C GLN A 95 5.80 2.77 -19.71
N CYS A 96 5.76 1.93 -18.67
CA CYS A 96 6.96 1.24 -18.17
C CYS A 96 7.43 0.12 -19.10
N PRO A 97 8.74 -0.19 -19.10
CA PRO A 97 9.28 -1.33 -19.82
C PRO A 97 8.65 -2.67 -19.41
N GLU A 98 8.59 -3.63 -20.34
CA GLU A 98 8.19 -5.00 -20.02
C GLU A 98 9.13 -5.61 -18.95
N GLY A 99 8.56 -6.45 -18.10
CA GLY A 99 9.28 -7.19 -17.05
C GLY A 99 9.31 -6.49 -15.70
N TRP A 100 8.91 -5.21 -15.61
CA TRP A 100 8.76 -4.57 -14.32
C TRP A 100 7.56 -5.14 -13.57
N GLN A 101 7.74 -5.40 -12.27
CA GLN A 101 6.66 -5.81 -11.37
C GLN A 101 6.13 -4.61 -10.61
N PHE A 102 4.80 -4.56 -10.42
CA PHE A 102 4.15 -3.47 -9.70
C PHE A 102 3.50 -4.01 -8.44
N THR A 103 3.96 -3.52 -7.29
CA THR A 103 3.40 -3.81 -5.96
C THR A 103 2.65 -2.60 -5.44
N MET A 104 1.56 -2.82 -4.71
CA MET A 104 0.74 -1.78 -4.10
C MET A 104 0.67 -1.98 -2.60
N GLU A 105 1.21 -1.04 -1.81
CA GLU A 105 0.97 -0.97 -0.36
C GLU A 105 -0.24 -0.08 -0.10
N THR A 106 -1.31 -0.63 0.48
CA THR A 106 -2.57 0.10 0.65
C THR A 106 -3.32 -0.29 1.92
N SER A 107 -4.05 0.65 2.48
CA SER A 107 -5.04 0.38 3.54
C SER A 107 -6.39 -0.09 3.01
N LEU A 108 -6.63 -0.03 1.71
CA LEU A 108 -7.91 -0.26 1.04
C LEU A 108 -9.07 0.66 1.49
N ASN A 109 -8.84 1.68 2.31
CA ASN A 109 -9.93 2.57 2.77
C ASN A 109 -10.23 3.67 1.76
N VAL A 110 -10.61 3.26 0.55
CA VAL A 110 -10.95 4.13 -0.59
C VAL A 110 -12.16 3.58 -1.33
N PRO A 111 -12.89 4.41 -2.11
CA PRO A 111 -13.94 3.94 -3.00
C PRO A 111 -13.43 2.85 -3.95
N ARG A 112 -14.22 1.76 -4.10
CA ARG A 112 -13.88 0.57 -4.88
C ARG A 112 -13.38 0.86 -6.30
N ARG A 113 -13.92 1.88 -6.98
CA ARG A 113 -13.50 2.26 -8.34
C ARG A 113 -11.99 2.43 -8.50
N HIS A 114 -11.30 2.91 -7.45
CA HIS A 114 -9.85 3.08 -7.48
C HIS A 114 -9.10 1.74 -7.50
N LEU A 115 -9.60 0.77 -6.73
CA LEU A 115 -9.07 -0.58 -6.70
C LEU A 115 -9.32 -1.30 -8.04
N GLU A 116 -10.56 -1.22 -8.57
CA GLU A 116 -10.93 -1.81 -9.85
C GLU A 116 -10.09 -1.27 -11.00
N GLU A 117 -9.73 0.01 -10.95
CA GLU A 117 -8.93 0.67 -11.99
C GLU A 117 -7.49 0.14 -12.07
N VAL A 118 -6.85 -0.13 -10.92
CA VAL A 118 -5.44 -0.56 -10.86
C VAL A 118 -5.25 -2.07 -10.80
N ALA A 119 -6.23 -2.83 -10.33
CA ALA A 119 -6.11 -4.27 -10.16
C ALA A 119 -5.62 -5.03 -11.42
N PRO A 120 -5.96 -4.62 -12.66
CA PRO A 120 -5.43 -5.28 -13.86
C PRO A 120 -3.93 -5.11 -14.08
N VAL A 121 -3.31 -4.06 -13.56
CA VAL A 121 -1.89 -3.70 -13.78
C VAL A 121 -1.01 -3.97 -12.55
N ILE A 122 -1.59 -4.13 -11.37
CA ILE A 122 -0.85 -4.47 -10.14
C ILE A 122 -0.61 -5.97 -10.06
N HIS A 123 0.64 -6.34 -9.83
CA HIS A 123 1.10 -7.71 -9.74
C HIS A 123 0.90 -8.31 -8.35
N SER A 124 1.16 -7.53 -7.31
CA SER A 124 1.00 -7.94 -5.91
C SER A 124 0.46 -6.81 -5.04
N PHE A 125 -0.26 -7.18 -3.98
CA PHE A 125 -0.77 -6.23 -2.99
C PHE A 125 -0.19 -6.55 -1.62
N ILE A 126 0.23 -5.51 -0.91
CA ILE A 126 0.54 -5.54 0.51
C ILE A 126 -0.54 -4.71 1.20
N ILE A 127 -1.43 -5.38 1.91
CA ILE A 127 -2.63 -4.75 2.46
C ILE A 127 -2.48 -4.60 3.96
N ASP A 128 -2.45 -3.36 4.39
CA ASP A 128 -2.30 -2.98 5.80
C ASP A 128 -3.66 -2.98 6.51
N ILE A 129 -4.03 -4.10 7.14
CA ILE A 129 -5.25 -4.21 7.92
C ILE A 129 -4.96 -3.83 9.36
N LYS A 130 -5.44 -2.65 9.79
CA LYS A 130 -5.18 -2.13 11.14
C LYS A 130 -5.92 -2.92 12.21
N ASP A 131 -7.17 -3.28 11.96
CA ASP A 131 -7.97 -4.26 12.69
C ASP A 131 -9.28 -4.56 11.95
N MET A 132 -9.81 -5.77 12.09
CA MET A 132 -11.15 -6.11 11.54
C MET A 132 -12.28 -5.68 12.47
N ASN A 133 -12.01 -5.48 13.76
CA ASN A 133 -12.95 -4.91 14.70
C ASN A 133 -13.20 -3.43 14.38
N PRO A 134 -14.45 -3.01 14.07
CA PRO A 134 -14.73 -1.64 13.64
C PRO A 134 -14.43 -0.60 14.72
N ALA A 135 -14.60 -0.94 16.01
CA ALA A 135 -14.34 -0.01 17.10
C ALA A 135 -12.82 0.26 17.27
N ILE A 136 -12.00 -0.80 17.20
CA ILE A 136 -10.54 -0.70 17.24
C ILE A 136 -10.02 0.07 16.03
N TYR A 137 -10.48 -0.31 14.84
CA TYR A 137 -10.09 0.35 13.59
C TYR A 137 -10.39 1.86 13.64
N GLN A 138 -11.61 2.22 14.07
CA GLN A 138 -12.02 3.63 14.15
C GLN A 138 -11.22 4.40 15.19
N ALA A 139 -10.98 3.81 16.36
CA ALA A 139 -10.19 4.44 17.43
C ALA A 139 -8.75 4.75 16.96
N TYR A 140 -8.15 3.84 16.18
CA TYR A 140 -6.79 3.98 15.68
C TYR A 140 -6.67 4.89 14.47
N THR A 141 -7.59 4.77 13.48
CA THR A 141 -7.48 5.44 12.16
C THR A 141 -8.34 6.68 12.01
N GLY A 142 -9.34 6.87 12.89
CA GLY A 142 -10.35 7.93 12.77
C GLY A 142 -11.44 7.66 11.72
N LYS A 143 -11.48 6.47 11.09
CA LYS A 143 -12.41 6.10 10.01
C LYS A 143 -13.08 4.75 10.26
N SER A 144 -14.20 4.52 9.57
CA SER A 144 -14.82 3.20 9.50
C SER A 144 -14.00 2.24 8.63
N ASN A 145 -13.98 0.95 8.97
CA ASN A 145 -13.37 -0.11 8.17
C ASN A 145 -14.32 -0.71 7.12
N GLN A 146 -15.53 -0.19 6.96
CA GLN A 146 -16.52 -0.78 6.03
C GLN A 146 -16.01 -0.84 4.59
N GLN A 147 -15.40 0.24 4.10
CA GLN A 147 -14.80 0.25 2.75
C GLN A 147 -13.68 -0.78 2.60
N VAL A 148 -12.88 -0.96 3.65
CA VAL A 148 -11.82 -1.99 3.65
C VAL A 148 -12.42 -3.37 3.50
N ILE A 149 -13.45 -3.70 4.29
CA ILE A 149 -14.15 -4.98 4.23
C ILE A 149 -14.75 -5.21 2.83
N ASP A 150 -15.45 -4.22 2.29
CA ASP A 150 -16.06 -4.31 0.96
C ASP A 150 -15.02 -4.54 -0.14
N ASN A 151 -13.87 -3.88 -0.05
CA ASN A 151 -12.76 -4.03 -0.98
C ASN A 151 -12.04 -5.37 -0.82
N LEU A 152 -11.89 -5.89 0.40
CA LEU A 152 -11.37 -7.24 0.65
C LEU A 152 -12.27 -8.32 0.06
N VAL A 153 -13.59 -8.21 0.24
CA VAL A 153 -14.55 -9.14 -0.37
C VAL A 153 -14.42 -9.12 -1.89
N TRP A 154 -14.28 -7.94 -2.49
CA TRP A 154 -14.09 -7.83 -3.93
C TRP A 154 -12.76 -8.47 -4.38
N LEU A 155 -11.65 -8.17 -3.72
CA LEU A 155 -10.34 -8.77 -4.02
C LEU A 155 -10.34 -10.28 -3.90
N SER A 156 -11.03 -10.83 -2.89
CA SER A 156 -11.10 -12.27 -2.66
C SER A 156 -11.67 -13.04 -3.84
N THR A 157 -12.46 -12.39 -4.69
CA THR A 157 -13.15 -13.00 -5.85
C THR A 157 -12.61 -12.53 -7.21
N HIS A 158 -11.95 -11.37 -7.28
CA HIS A 158 -11.57 -10.72 -8.55
C HIS A 158 -10.04 -10.58 -8.76
N ALA A 159 -9.23 -10.79 -7.72
CA ALA A 159 -7.78 -10.69 -7.87
C ALA A 159 -7.22 -11.81 -8.75
N LYS A 160 -6.47 -11.46 -9.80
CA LYS A 160 -5.81 -12.42 -10.69
C LYS A 160 -4.73 -13.24 -9.98
N HIS A 161 -4.05 -12.61 -9.01
CA HIS A 161 -2.90 -13.14 -8.28
C HIS A 161 -3.18 -13.12 -6.79
N LYS A 162 -4.21 -13.84 -6.36
CA LYS A 162 -4.60 -13.89 -4.95
C LYS A 162 -3.49 -14.44 -4.06
N ASP A 163 -2.70 -15.35 -4.60
CA ASP A 163 -1.48 -15.91 -3.99
C ASP A 163 -0.38 -14.87 -3.74
N LYS A 164 -0.46 -13.71 -4.42
CA LYS A 164 0.48 -12.59 -4.27
C LYS A 164 -0.06 -11.44 -3.41
N ILE A 165 -1.18 -11.66 -2.73
CA ILE A 165 -1.70 -10.72 -1.73
C ILE A 165 -1.10 -11.07 -0.37
N ILE A 166 -0.41 -10.10 0.24
CA ILE A 166 0.12 -10.18 1.60
C ILE A 166 -0.73 -9.27 2.49
N ILE A 167 -1.27 -9.83 3.56
CA ILE A 167 -2.00 -9.07 4.56
C ILE A 167 -1.05 -8.77 5.72
N ARG A 168 -0.76 -7.49 5.95
CA ARG A 168 -0.05 -7.02 7.14
C ARG A 168 -1.01 -6.84 8.30
N LEU A 169 -0.73 -7.49 9.41
CA LEU A 169 -1.52 -7.43 10.65
C LEU A 169 -0.65 -6.93 11.81
N PRO A 170 -0.70 -5.61 12.09
CA PRO A 170 0.06 -5.05 13.18
C PRO A 170 -0.50 -5.41 14.55
N LEU A 171 0.36 -5.66 15.53
CA LEU A 171 0.05 -5.47 16.92
C LEU A 171 0.30 -4.00 17.25
N ILE A 172 -0.77 -3.27 17.62
CA ILE A 172 -0.75 -1.82 17.79
C ILE A 172 -0.87 -1.52 19.29
N PRO A 173 0.22 -1.12 19.97
CA PRO A 173 0.18 -0.83 21.40
C PRO A 173 -0.96 0.14 21.76
N GLN A 174 -1.66 -0.13 22.87
CA GLN A 174 -2.81 0.63 23.37
C GLN A 174 -4.11 0.52 22.56
N PHE A 175 -4.11 -0.13 21.37
CA PHE A 175 -5.29 -0.23 20.52
C PHE A 175 -5.81 -1.63 20.36
N ASN A 176 -4.95 -2.62 20.09
CA ASN A 176 -5.37 -4.01 19.96
C ASN A 176 -4.48 -4.96 20.76
N THR A 177 -4.99 -6.15 21.00
CA THR A 177 -4.33 -7.24 21.70
C THR A 177 -3.91 -8.35 20.71
N PRO A 178 -3.06 -9.31 21.15
CA PRO A 178 -2.78 -10.51 20.33
C PRO A 178 -4.05 -11.28 19.96
N GLU A 179 -5.06 -11.32 20.84
CA GLU A 179 -6.36 -11.97 20.59
C GLU A 179 -7.14 -11.23 19.51
N ASP A 180 -7.18 -9.90 19.51
CA ASP A 180 -7.85 -9.10 18.47
C ASP A 180 -7.19 -9.32 17.12
N ARG A 181 -5.84 -9.35 17.05
CA ARG A 181 -5.09 -9.66 15.85
C ARG A 181 -5.40 -11.06 15.32
N GLU A 182 -5.48 -12.05 16.20
CA GLU A 182 -5.82 -13.43 15.80
C GLU A 182 -7.26 -13.51 15.30
N HIS A 183 -8.23 -12.82 15.91
CA HIS A 183 -9.60 -12.72 15.40
C HIS A 183 -9.65 -12.09 14.00
N SER A 184 -8.89 -11.00 13.80
CA SER A 184 -8.76 -10.36 12.48
C SER A 184 -8.18 -11.33 11.45
N LYS A 185 -7.14 -12.09 11.81
CA LYS A 185 -6.50 -13.11 10.96
C LYS A 185 -7.45 -14.23 10.57
N GLN A 186 -8.26 -14.72 11.51
CA GLN A 186 -9.26 -15.76 11.26
C GLN A 186 -10.34 -15.27 10.29
N ALA A 187 -10.86 -14.07 10.46
CA ALA A 187 -11.84 -13.47 9.56
C ALA A 187 -11.28 -13.36 8.12
N LEU A 188 -10.03 -12.94 7.97
CA LEU A 188 -9.35 -12.80 6.67
C LEU A 188 -9.07 -14.17 6.03
N LYS A 189 -8.71 -15.20 6.81
CA LYS A 189 -8.60 -16.59 6.33
C LYS A 189 -9.93 -17.11 5.80
N GLN A 190 -11.07 -16.80 6.45
CA GLN A 190 -12.39 -17.15 5.97
C GLN A 190 -12.74 -16.48 4.63
N MET A 191 -12.19 -15.30 4.35
CA MET A 191 -12.27 -14.64 3.04
C MET A 191 -11.33 -15.27 2.00
N GLY A 192 -10.45 -16.22 2.44
CA GLY A 192 -9.52 -16.96 1.59
C GLY A 192 -8.19 -16.26 1.35
N PHE A 193 -7.75 -15.38 2.24
CA PHE A 193 -6.38 -14.87 2.25
C PHE A 193 -5.48 -15.83 3.04
N GLU A 194 -4.27 -16.10 2.53
CA GLU A 194 -3.38 -17.13 3.09
C GLU A 194 -2.02 -16.60 3.53
N ARG A 195 -1.57 -15.47 2.97
CA ARG A 195 -0.25 -14.89 3.28
C ARG A 195 -0.40 -13.74 4.24
N PHE A 196 0.21 -13.88 5.41
CA PHE A 196 0.16 -12.90 6.49
C PHE A 196 1.57 -12.46 6.89
N ASP A 197 1.71 -11.17 7.14
CA ASP A 197 2.87 -10.53 7.72
C ASP A 197 2.45 -9.94 9.07
N ASP A 198 2.76 -10.67 10.14
CA ASP A 198 2.44 -10.27 11.51
C ASP A 198 3.64 -9.48 12.06
N PHE A 199 3.41 -8.23 12.44
CA PHE A 199 4.44 -7.39 13.04
C PHE A 199 3.91 -6.58 14.21
N GLU A 200 4.80 -5.94 14.96
CA GLU A 200 4.48 -5.08 16.08
C GLU A 200 4.99 -3.66 15.83
N TYR A 201 4.14 -2.65 16.07
CA TYR A 201 4.57 -1.27 16.01
C TYR A 201 5.54 -0.96 17.15
N ILE A 202 6.71 -0.50 16.80
CA ILE A 202 7.67 0.06 17.73
C ILE A 202 7.31 1.54 17.93
N CYS A 203 6.57 1.83 19.01
CA CYS A 203 6.32 3.22 19.39
C CYS A 203 7.65 3.82 19.85
N ARG A 204 8.21 4.74 19.08
CA ARG A 204 9.31 5.57 19.61
C ARG A 204 8.68 6.45 20.69
N HIS A 205 8.99 6.16 21.94
CA HIS A 205 8.72 7.12 23.00
C HIS A 205 9.54 8.36 22.68
N GLU A 206 8.88 9.49 22.50
CA GLU A 206 9.56 10.79 22.51
C GLU A 206 10.29 10.90 23.86
N TYR A 207 11.62 10.98 23.81
CA TYR A 207 12.46 11.30 24.96
C TYR A 207 12.46 12.82 25.15
#